data_ec8c2dd195f9d54b214f8ee236d0f6a3
#
_entry.id   ec8c2dd195f9d54b214f8ee236d0f6a3
#
_cell.length_a   1.000
_cell.length_b   1.000
_cell.length_c   1.000
_cell.angle_alpha   90.00
_cell.angle_beta   90.00
_cell.angle_gamma   90.00
#
_symmetry.space_group_name_H-M   'P 1'
#
loop_
_entity.id
_entity.type
_entity.pdbx_description
1 polymer ?
#
loop_
_entity_poly.entity_id
_entity_poly.type
_entity_poly.pdbx_seq_one_letter_code
_entity_poly.pdbx_strand_id
1 'polypeptide(L)'
;HMSMRSIRFLALTLIIAVGAPAARAADAPPEINRGVGPGWRDLRFDEFVNANCDDDTWTAESGLIRCTGRPVGVLRSKDQFTNLELSLEWRHLQEGGNSGVFLWAPPGVFVNLPKGSLPGGGIEVQILDHGYTANYEKGGRKADWFTTHGDVFPVGSSKMKPFPPVSPNGSRSFPSSDHSLGTPEWNHYYIRAVAGEVRLWVNGHAMPGGSDCQPATGHLCLESEGAPVEFRNLR
;
A
#
# COMPACT_ATOMS: atom_id res chain seq x y z
N HIS A 1 47.04 -20.13 -83.49
CA HIS A 1 46.03 -19.28 -82.95
C HIS A 1 45.54 -19.84 -81.56
N MET A 2 46.02 -19.22 -80.49
CA MET A 2 45.69 -19.57 -79.14
C MET A 2 44.68 -18.55 -78.61
N SER A 3 43.48 -19.01 -78.34
CA SER A 3 42.40 -18.18 -77.80
C SER A 3 42.55 -18.07 -76.27
N MET A 4 42.79 -16.86 -75.80
CA MET A 4 42.78 -16.55 -74.36
C MET A 4 41.33 -16.46 -73.80
N ARG A 5 40.94 -17.37 -72.97
CA ARG A 5 39.67 -17.31 -72.21
C ARG A 5 39.87 -16.42 -70.98
N SER A 6 39.18 -15.30 -70.98
CA SER A 6 39.13 -14.40 -69.79
C SER A 6 38.27 -15.02 -68.71
N ILE A 7 38.88 -15.28 -67.54
CA ILE A 7 38.18 -15.69 -66.32
C ILE A 7 37.73 -14.42 -65.58
N ARG A 8 36.40 -14.20 -65.52
CA ARG A 8 35.83 -13.14 -64.66
C ARG A 8 35.66 -13.66 -63.23
N PHE A 9 36.39 -13.09 -62.31
CA PHE A 9 36.17 -13.29 -60.88
C PHE A 9 34.97 -12.46 -60.44
N LEU A 10 33.93 -13.15 -59.95
CA LEU A 10 32.77 -12.51 -59.34
C LEU A 10 33.10 -12.33 -57.84
N ALA A 11 33.37 -11.10 -57.43
CA ALA A 11 33.55 -10.80 -56.02
C ALA A 11 32.20 -10.74 -55.33
N LEU A 12 31.93 -11.72 -54.47
CA LEU A 12 30.73 -11.76 -53.64
C LEU A 12 30.97 -10.90 -52.42
N THR A 13 30.42 -9.69 -52.38
CA THR A 13 30.50 -8.81 -51.21
C THR A 13 29.47 -9.27 -50.19
N LEU A 14 29.95 -9.87 -49.10
CA LEU A 14 29.11 -10.24 -47.96
C LEU A 14 28.79 -8.98 -47.13
N ILE A 15 27.57 -8.46 -47.22
CA ILE A 15 27.11 -7.37 -46.35
C ILE A 15 26.69 -7.99 -45.02
N ILE A 16 27.53 -7.85 -43.98
CA ILE A 16 27.18 -8.17 -42.60
C ILE A 16 26.33 -7.02 -42.08
N ALA A 17 25.03 -7.21 -42.01
CA ALA A 17 24.15 -6.29 -41.33
C ALA A 17 24.43 -6.41 -39.81
N VAL A 18 25.18 -5.46 -39.26
CA VAL A 18 25.31 -5.32 -37.82
C VAL A 18 23.97 -4.78 -37.33
N GLY A 19 23.12 -5.67 -36.81
CA GLY A 19 21.90 -5.28 -36.14
C GLY A 19 22.25 -4.42 -34.93
N ALA A 20 21.83 -3.15 -34.94
CA ALA A 20 21.89 -2.31 -33.74
C ALA A 20 21.13 -3.03 -32.61
N PRO A 21 21.69 -3.08 -31.37
CA PRO A 21 20.94 -3.62 -30.25
C PRO A 21 19.64 -2.82 -30.11
N ALA A 22 18.50 -3.51 -30.12
CA ALA A 22 17.23 -2.89 -29.81
C ALA A 22 17.38 -2.21 -28.43
N ALA A 23 17.26 -0.90 -28.40
CA ALA A 23 17.22 -0.16 -27.15
C ALA A 23 16.09 -0.79 -26.32
N ARG A 24 16.43 -1.40 -25.19
CA ARG A 24 15.45 -1.90 -24.23
C ARG A 24 14.60 -0.70 -23.87
N ALA A 25 13.32 -0.74 -24.24
CA ALA A 25 12.39 0.30 -23.84
C ALA A 25 12.55 0.48 -22.35
N ALA A 26 12.89 1.69 -21.89
CA ALA A 26 12.87 2.01 -20.48
C ALA A 26 11.51 1.56 -19.98
N ASP A 27 11.47 0.70 -18.95
CA ASP A 27 10.22 0.16 -18.43
C ASP A 27 9.29 1.33 -18.17
N ALA A 28 8.12 1.33 -18.83
CA ALA A 28 7.12 2.36 -18.61
C ALA A 28 6.78 2.35 -17.10
N PRO A 29 6.55 3.53 -16.49
CA PRO A 29 6.15 3.56 -15.07
C PRO A 29 4.92 2.67 -14.89
N PRO A 30 4.82 1.93 -13.77
CA PRO A 30 3.72 1.01 -13.53
C PRO A 30 2.39 1.76 -13.55
N GLU A 31 1.37 1.12 -14.11
CA GLU A 31 0.02 1.68 -14.13
C GLU A 31 -0.56 1.72 -12.72
N ILE A 32 -1.03 2.91 -12.30
CA ILE A 32 -1.66 3.12 -11.01
C ILE A 32 -3.18 2.97 -11.16
N ASN A 33 -3.77 2.00 -10.47
CA ASN A 33 -5.23 1.87 -10.39
C ASN A 33 -5.80 2.95 -9.45
N ARG A 34 -6.28 4.03 -10.03
CA ARG A 34 -6.82 5.19 -9.28
C ARG A 34 -8.30 5.04 -8.89
N GLY A 35 -8.90 3.89 -9.11
CA GLY A 35 -10.30 3.66 -8.77
C GLY A 35 -11.25 4.51 -9.58
N VAL A 36 -11.07 4.58 -10.89
CA VAL A 36 -11.95 5.31 -11.81
C VAL A 36 -12.64 4.35 -12.78
N GLY A 37 -13.82 4.76 -13.26
CA GLY A 37 -14.60 3.97 -14.21
C GLY A 37 -15.75 3.20 -13.55
N PRO A 38 -16.43 2.31 -14.30
CA PRO A 38 -17.59 1.57 -13.82
C PRO A 38 -17.30 0.75 -12.56
N GLY A 39 -18.23 0.79 -11.60
CA GLY A 39 -18.12 0.05 -10.34
C GLY A 39 -17.34 0.76 -9.23
N TRP A 40 -16.62 1.85 -9.53
CA TRP A 40 -15.95 2.67 -8.55
C TRP A 40 -16.82 3.85 -8.10
N ARG A 41 -16.68 4.25 -6.84
CA ARG A 41 -17.28 5.46 -6.29
C ARG A 41 -16.35 6.12 -5.28
N ASP A 42 -16.51 7.40 -5.07
CA ASP A 42 -15.83 8.11 -3.99
C ASP A 42 -16.36 7.63 -2.63
N LEU A 43 -15.44 7.48 -1.65
CA LEU A 43 -15.76 7.38 -0.24
C LEU A 43 -15.63 8.77 0.38
N ARG A 44 -16.75 9.36 0.76
CA ARG A 44 -16.76 10.70 1.34
C ARG A 44 -16.58 10.65 2.85
N PHE A 45 -16.09 11.73 3.42
CA PHE A 45 -15.86 11.84 4.86
C PHE A 45 -17.12 11.60 5.70
N ASP A 46 -18.29 12.00 5.21
CA ASP A 46 -19.57 11.79 5.89
C ASP A 46 -20.03 10.31 5.90
N GLU A 47 -19.35 9.43 5.18
CA GLU A 47 -19.55 7.97 5.25
C GLU A 47 -18.73 7.30 6.37
N PHE A 48 -17.98 8.10 7.12
CA PHE A 48 -17.19 7.65 8.26
C PHE A 48 -17.69 8.25 9.56
N VAL A 49 -17.26 7.65 10.66
CA VAL A 49 -17.45 8.16 12.01
C VAL A 49 -16.13 8.15 12.77
N ASN A 50 -15.92 9.17 13.58
CA ASN A 50 -14.88 9.15 14.60
C ASN A 50 -15.30 8.13 15.67
N ALA A 51 -14.56 7.02 15.80
CA ALA A 51 -14.96 5.94 16.69
C ALA A 51 -14.56 6.19 18.16
N ASN A 52 -13.39 6.82 18.41
CA ASN A 52 -12.85 6.98 19.77
C ASN A 52 -11.80 8.08 19.91
N CYS A 53 -11.70 8.97 18.94
CA CYS A 53 -10.83 10.15 18.98
C CYS A 53 -11.58 11.39 19.49
N ASP A 54 -10.90 12.53 19.58
CA ASP A 54 -11.53 13.82 19.81
C ASP A 54 -12.23 14.32 18.53
N ASP A 55 -13.18 15.24 18.67
CA ASP A 55 -14.01 15.70 17.55
C ASP A 55 -13.20 16.40 16.45
N ASP A 56 -12.04 16.97 16.81
CA ASP A 56 -11.13 17.68 15.91
C ASP A 56 -9.93 16.82 15.43
N THR A 57 -9.86 15.56 15.83
CA THR A 57 -8.79 14.65 15.38
C THR A 57 -8.84 14.44 13.88
N TRP A 58 -10.04 14.33 13.34
CA TRP A 58 -10.31 14.10 11.93
C TRP A 58 -11.13 15.23 11.34
N THR A 59 -10.65 15.86 10.30
CA THR A 59 -11.35 16.91 9.56
C THR A 59 -11.27 16.64 8.05
N ALA A 60 -12.21 17.23 7.30
CA ALA A 60 -12.17 17.14 5.84
C ALA A 60 -12.51 18.48 5.20
N GLU A 61 -11.77 18.82 4.16
CA GLU A 61 -11.99 20.01 3.36
C GLU A 61 -11.66 19.72 1.89
N SER A 62 -12.60 19.99 0.99
CA SER A 62 -12.39 19.82 -0.46
C SER A 62 -11.86 18.45 -0.87
N GLY A 63 -12.34 17.38 -0.21
CA GLY A 63 -11.93 16.00 -0.49
C GLY A 63 -10.60 15.58 0.14
N LEU A 64 -9.95 16.46 0.88
CA LEU A 64 -8.76 16.17 1.66
C LEU A 64 -9.16 15.84 3.11
N ILE A 65 -8.88 14.64 3.57
CA ILE A 65 -9.06 14.21 4.97
C ILE A 65 -7.76 14.46 5.70
N ARG A 66 -7.83 15.18 6.80
CA ARG A 66 -6.68 15.47 7.69
C ARG A 66 -6.87 14.79 9.02
N CYS A 67 -5.80 14.21 9.52
CA CYS A 67 -5.70 13.65 10.86
C CYS A 67 -4.59 14.35 11.63
N THR A 68 -4.87 14.75 12.87
CA THR A 68 -3.84 15.32 13.76
C THR A 68 -2.87 14.27 14.30
N GLY A 69 -3.25 12.98 14.24
CA GLY A 69 -2.53 11.87 14.83
C GLY A 69 -2.80 11.70 16.33
N ARG A 70 -3.61 12.53 16.94
CA ARG A 70 -3.87 12.49 18.41
C ARG A 70 -5.32 12.84 18.74
N PRO A 71 -5.91 12.11 19.73
CA PRO A 71 -5.39 10.89 20.35
C PRO A 71 -5.31 9.73 19.35
N VAL A 72 -4.65 8.63 19.74
CA VAL A 72 -4.67 7.37 19.00
C VAL A 72 -6.10 6.86 18.90
N GLY A 73 -6.48 6.40 17.73
CA GLY A 73 -7.82 5.91 17.44
C GLY A 73 -8.08 5.81 15.94
N VAL A 74 -9.33 5.77 15.53
CA VAL A 74 -9.69 5.53 14.13
C VAL A 74 -10.84 6.38 13.64
N LEU A 75 -10.79 6.66 12.33
CA LEU A 75 -11.93 7.05 11.51
C LEU A 75 -12.49 5.77 10.87
N ARG A 76 -13.69 5.36 11.27
CA ARG A 76 -14.31 4.08 10.89
C ARG A 76 -15.43 4.31 9.85
N SER A 77 -15.48 3.50 8.79
CA SER A 77 -16.61 3.51 7.86
C SER A 77 -17.91 3.17 8.56
N LYS A 78 -19.03 3.79 8.15
CA LYS A 78 -20.37 3.44 8.63
C LYS A 78 -20.75 2.05 8.12
N ASP A 79 -20.48 1.78 6.85
CA ASP A 79 -20.74 0.50 6.22
C ASP A 79 -19.66 -0.52 6.53
N GLN A 80 -20.03 -1.79 6.46
CA GLN A 80 -19.12 -2.94 6.45
C GLN A 80 -18.92 -3.42 5.02
N PHE A 81 -17.74 -3.95 4.77
CA PHE A 81 -17.35 -4.47 3.46
C PHE A 81 -16.91 -5.94 3.59
N THR A 82 -17.29 -6.75 2.62
CA THR A 82 -16.82 -8.15 2.49
C THR A 82 -15.82 -8.25 1.35
N ASN A 83 -16.25 -7.92 0.13
CA ASN A 83 -15.37 -7.84 -1.03
C ASN A 83 -15.25 -6.38 -1.44
N LEU A 84 -14.03 -5.85 -1.44
CA LEU A 84 -13.81 -4.48 -1.88
C LEU A 84 -12.47 -4.34 -2.59
N GLU A 85 -12.42 -3.38 -3.48
CA GLU A 85 -11.21 -2.79 -3.99
C GLU A 85 -11.16 -1.34 -3.52
N LEU A 86 -10.03 -0.92 -2.96
CA LEU A 86 -9.83 0.40 -2.39
C LEU A 86 -8.64 1.07 -3.06
N SER A 87 -8.86 2.29 -3.53
CA SER A 87 -7.80 3.17 -4.02
C SER A 87 -7.76 4.42 -3.16
N LEU A 88 -6.59 4.80 -2.68
CA LEU A 88 -6.39 6.02 -1.90
C LEU A 88 -4.99 6.56 -2.05
N GLU A 89 -4.84 7.84 -1.74
CA GLU A 89 -3.53 8.47 -1.60
C GLU A 89 -3.36 8.96 -0.16
N TRP A 90 -2.14 8.84 0.35
CA TRP A 90 -1.78 9.26 1.70
C TRP A 90 -0.40 9.91 1.74
N ARG A 91 -0.19 10.77 2.75
CA ARG A 91 1.13 11.29 3.09
C ARG A 91 1.23 11.61 4.57
N HIS A 92 2.39 11.40 5.15
CA HIS A 92 2.73 11.97 6.44
C HIS A 92 3.18 13.42 6.31
N LEU A 93 2.89 14.22 7.33
CA LEU A 93 3.35 15.62 7.42
C LEU A 93 4.52 15.78 8.38
N GLN A 94 4.94 14.69 9.00
CA GLN A 94 6.04 14.63 9.95
C GLN A 94 6.87 13.36 9.70
N GLU A 95 8.19 13.50 9.78
CA GLU A 95 9.12 12.37 9.69
C GLU A 95 8.86 11.35 10.83
N GLY A 96 8.90 10.07 10.48
CA GLY A 96 8.66 8.98 11.43
C GLY A 96 7.21 8.81 11.83
N GLY A 97 6.26 9.32 11.03
CA GLY A 97 4.84 9.16 11.28
C GLY A 97 4.36 7.72 11.14
N ASN A 98 3.30 7.39 11.88
CA ASN A 98 2.60 6.10 11.84
C ASN A 98 1.11 6.31 11.59
N SER A 99 0.56 5.47 10.72
CA SER A 99 -0.85 5.34 10.40
C SER A 99 -1.09 3.97 9.75
N GLY A 100 -2.31 3.66 9.37
CA GLY A 100 -2.66 2.41 8.70
C GLY A 100 -4.08 2.44 8.14
N VAL A 101 -4.36 1.45 7.30
CA VAL A 101 -5.70 1.12 6.81
C VAL A 101 -6.09 -0.22 7.40
N PHE A 102 -7.15 -0.26 8.23
CA PHE A 102 -7.77 -1.51 8.65
C PHE A 102 -8.78 -1.97 7.62
N LEU A 103 -8.70 -3.23 7.26
CA LEU A 103 -9.70 -3.96 6.50
C LEU A 103 -10.42 -4.91 7.43
N TRP A 104 -11.74 -5.06 7.25
CA TRP A 104 -12.54 -6.04 7.96
C TRP A 104 -12.47 -5.96 9.50
N ALA A 105 -12.36 -4.75 10.05
CA ALA A 105 -12.46 -4.57 11.50
C ALA A 105 -13.88 -4.96 11.96
N PRO A 106 -14.03 -6.01 12.80
CA PRO A 106 -15.34 -6.50 13.19
C PRO A 106 -16.07 -5.50 14.07
N PRO A 107 -17.41 -5.36 13.99
CA PRO A 107 -18.16 -4.39 14.78
C PRO A 107 -17.91 -4.48 16.30
N GLY A 108 -17.69 -5.70 16.79
CA GLY A 108 -17.49 -5.94 18.23
C GLY A 108 -16.26 -5.26 18.82
N VAL A 109 -15.23 -4.98 18.03
CA VAL A 109 -14.01 -4.33 18.55
C VAL A 109 -14.21 -2.84 18.85
N PHE A 110 -15.32 -2.25 18.41
CA PHE A 110 -15.65 -0.85 18.70
C PHE A 110 -16.56 -0.69 19.92
N VAL A 111 -17.11 -1.79 20.42
CA VAL A 111 -17.93 -1.74 21.65
C VAL A 111 -17.03 -1.44 22.83
N ASN A 112 -17.28 -0.30 23.48
CA ASN A 112 -16.48 0.19 24.60
C ASN A 112 -14.98 0.39 24.26
N LEU A 113 -14.63 0.67 23.01
CA LEU A 113 -13.26 0.99 22.62
C LEU A 113 -12.80 2.26 23.34
N PRO A 114 -11.78 2.17 24.23
CA PRO A 114 -11.33 3.34 24.98
C PRO A 114 -10.73 4.40 24.07
N LYS A 115 -10.89 5.67 24.43
CA LYS A 115 -10.13 6.76 23.80
C LYS A 115 -8.63 6.47 23.91
N GLY A 116 -7.90 6.70 22.83
CA GLY A 116 -6.46 6.45 22.79
C GLY A 116 -6.07 5.00 22.47
N SER A 117 -7.02 4.17 22.03
CA SER A 117 -6.79 2.77 21.66
C SER A 117 -7.12 2.52 20.19
N LEU A 118 -6.42 1.56 19.59
CA LEU A 118 -6.75 1.01 18.26
C LEU A 118 -7.71 -0.19 18.41
N PRO A 119 -8.50 -0.49 17.35
CA PRO A 119 -9.35 -1.69 17.35
C PRO A 119 -8.51 -2.96 17.48
N GLY A 120 -9.00 -3.91 18.31
CA GLY A 120 -8.34 -5.20 18.54
C GLY A 120 -8.62 -6.26 17.47
N GLY A 121 -8.91 -5.88 16.22
CA GLY A 121 -9.20 -6.83 15.15
C GLY A 121 -9.30 -6.15 13.78
N GLY A 122 -9.00 -6.93 12.75
CA GLY A 122 -8.93 -6.52 11.36
C GLY A 122 -7.62 -6.96 10.71
N ILE A 123 -7.48 -6.66 9.45
CA ILE A 123 -6.22 -6.81 8.70
C ILE A 123 -5.71 -5.41 8.41
N GLU A 124 -4.50 -5.12 8.84
CA GLU A 124 -3.90 -3.81 8.65
C GLU A 124 -2.97 -3.79 7.44
N VAL A 125 -3.10 -2.74 6.66
CA VAL A 125 -2.13 -2.31 5.66
C VAL A 125 -1.41 -1.11 6.24
N GLN A 126 -0.14 -1.30 6.58
CA GLN A 126 0.68 -0.32 7.30
C GLN A 126 0.95 0.92 6.46
N ILE A 127 0.95 2.08 7.12
CA ILE A 127 1.35 3.37 6.57
C ILE A 127 2.41 3.97 7.51
N LEU A 128 3.68 3.65 7.27
CA LEU A 128 4.81 4.21 8.02
C LEU A 128 5.62 5.17 7.16
N ASP A 129 6.05 6.28 7.75
CA ASP A 129 7.11 7.09 7.17
C ASP A 129 8.48 6.43 7.34
N HIS A 130 9.37 6.64 6.39
CA HIS A 130 10.70 6.01 6.37
C HIS A 130 11.54 6.29 7.63
N GLY A 131 11.37 7.47 8.23
CA GLY A 131 12.03 7.83 9.49
C GLY A 131 11.61 7.02 10.71
N TYR A 132 10.53 6.25 10.62
CA TYR A 132 10.00 5.48 11.75
C TYR A 132 11.00 4.45 12.27
N THR A 133 11.70 3.73 11.39
CA THR A 133 12.72 2.74 11.77
C THR A 133 13.80 3.35 12.64
N ALA A 134 14.40 4.46 12.21
CA ALA A 134 15.47 5.11 12.96
C ALA A 134 14.97 5.64 14.31
N ASN A 135 13.75 6.17 14.37
CA ASN A 135 13.14 6.63 15.62
C ASN A 135 12.88 5.46 16.59
N TYR A 136 12.42 4.33 16.08
CA TYR A 136 12.20 3.12 16.85
C TYR A 136 13.51 2.58 17.46
N GLU A 137 14.60 2.59 16.70
CA GLU A 137 15.90 2.05 17.10
C GLU A 137 16.67 2.95 18.08
N LYS A 138 16.34 4.25 18.17
CA LYS A 138 16.94 5.16 19.14
C LYS A 138 16.82 4.67 20.61
N GLY A 139 15.82 3.85 20.90
CA GLY A 139 15.63 3.24 22.22
C GLY A 139 16.41 1.93 22.44
N GLY A 140 17.33 1.55 21.55
CA GLY A 140 18.05 0.27 21.59
C GLY A 140 17.22 -0.93 21.16
N ARG A 141 16.03 -0.70 20.59
CA ARG A 141 15.14 -1.74 20.07
C ARG A 141 15.59 -2.13 18.66
N LYS A 142 15.29 -3.35 18.23
CA LYS A 142 15.59 -3.83 16.91
C LYS A 142 14.36 -3.80 16.02
N ALA A 143 14.47 -3.14 14.86
CA ALA A 143 13.39 -2.97 13.90
C ALA A 143 13.42 -4.01 12.78
N ASP A 144 13.49 -5.30 13.14
CA ASP A 144 13.53 -6.40 12.17
C ASP A 144 12.20 -7.09 11.94
N TRP A 145 11.16 -6.71 12.69
CA TRP A 145 9.84 -7.31 12.64
C TRP A 145 8.81 -6.50 11.85
N PHE A 146 9.19 -5.34 11.32
CA PHE A 146 8.38 -4.49 10.44
C PHE A 146 9.25 -3.82 9.38
N THR A 147 8.59 -3.32 8.33
CA THR A 147 9.21 -2.45 7.30
C THR A 147 8.42 -1.15 7.19
N THR A 148 8.94 -0.18 6.43
CA THR A 148 8.28 1.10 6.18
C THR A 148 7.74 1.23 4.76
N HIS A 149 7.48 0.12 4.07
CA HIS A 149 7.10 0.14 2.65
C HIS A 149 5.77 -0.58 2.35
N GLY A 150 4.95 -0.85 3.36
CA GLY A 150 3.60 -1.40 3.20
C GLY A 150 3.45 -2.84 3.67
N ASP A 151 3.74 -3.13 4.93
CA ASP A 151 3.44 -4.43 5.52
C ASP A 151 1.94 -4.69 5.55
N VAL A 152 1.55 -5.96 5.45
CA VAL A 152 0.17 -6.42 5.66
C VAL A 152 0.16 -7.47 6.76
N PHE A 153 -0.71 -7.31 7.75
CA PHE A 153 -0.72 -8.19 8.92
C PHE A 153 -2.06 -8.21 9.66
N PRO A 154 -2.37 -9.31 10.38
CA PRO A 154 -3.55 -9.41 11.22
C PRO A 154 -3.34 -8.67 12.53
N VAL A 155 -4.40 -8.04 13.04
CA VAL A 155 -4.39 -7.29 14.31
C VAL A 155 -5.20 -8.04 15.37
N GLY A 156 -4.67 -8.07 16.60
CA GLY A 156 -5.34 -8.64 17.75
C GLY A 156 -5.72 -10.12 17.57
N SER A 157 -7.01 -10.41 17.64
CA SER A 157 -7.54 -11.77 17.48
C SER A 157 -7.68 -12.23 16.03
N SER A 158 -7.46 -11.35 15.08
CA SER A 158 -7.57 -11.67 13.65
C SER A 158 -6.46 -12.58 13.16
N LYS A 159 -6.70 -13.29 12.06
CA LYS A 159 -5.77 -14.25 11.48
C LYS A 159 -5.57 -13.97 10.00
N MET A 160 -4.39 -14.28 9.52
CA MET A 160 -4.02 -14.21 8.11
C MET A 160 -2.86 -15.17 7.86
N LYS A 161 -2.83 -15.81 6.72
CA LYS A 161 -1.64 -16.52 6.22
C LYS A 161 -0.84 -15.55 5.35
N PRO A 162 0.27 -15.00 5.84
CA PRO A 162 1.03 -14.01 5.08
C PRO A 162 1.71 -14.65 3.87
N PHE A 163 1.73 -13.92 2.76
CA PHE A 163 2.53 -14.28 1.60
C PHE A 163 3.99 -13.80 1.81
N PRO A 164 4.98 -14.59 1.36
CA PRO A 164 6.38 -14.19 1.49
C PRO A 164 6.72 -12.94 0.62
N PRO A 165 7.72 -12.15 1.07
CA PRO A 165 8.55 -12.31 2.27
C PRO A 165 7.78 -12.16 3.58
N VAL A 166 8.15 -12.91 4.59
CA VAL A 166 7.44 -12.95 5.87
C VAL A 166 8.34 -12.44 6.99
N SER A 167 7.76 -11.69 7.94
CA SER A 167 8.49 -11.23 9.12
C SER A 167 9.06 -12.39 9.94
N PRO A 168 10.12 -12.15 10.75
CA PRO A 168 10.75 -13.21 11.55
C PRO A 168 9.80 -13.97 12.48
N ASN A 169 8.76 -13.30 13.00
CA ASN A 169 7.74 -13.93 13.84
C ASN A 169 6.61 -14.63 13.05
N GLY A 170 6.66 -14.57 11.72
CA GLY A 170 5.69 -15.25 10.84
C GLY A 170 4.34 -14.56 10.68
N SER A 171 4.11 -13.37 11.25
CA SER A 171 2.79 -12.73 11.26
C SER A 171 2.55 -11.72 10.14
N ARG A 172 3.60 -11.08 9.63
CA ARG A 172 3.52 -10.03 8.62
C ARG A 172 3.96 -10.51 7.24
N SER A 173 3.24 -10.06 6.21
CA SER A 173 3.74 -10.08 4.85
C SER A 173 4.51 -8.78 4.61
N PHE A 174 5.79 -8.89 4.30
CA PHE A 174 6.63 -7.75 3.96
C PHE A 174 6.52 -7.38 2.49
N PRO A 175 6.73 -6.11 2.11
CA PRO A 175 6.90 -5.72 0.72
C PRO A 175 8.03 -6.51 0.05
N SER A 176 7.84 -6.87 -1.21
CA SER A 176 8.88 -7.53 -2.02
C SER A 176 9.92 -6.55 -2.55
N SER A 177 9.63 -5.25 -2.50
CA SER A 177 10.50 -4.16 -2.94
C SER A 177 10.04 -2.82 -2.33
N ASP A 178 10.94 -1.85 -2.29
CA ASP A 178 10.75 -0.57 -1.63
C ASP A 178 10.27 0.48 -2.65
N HIS A 179 8.99 0.83 -2.61
CA HIS A 179 8.37 1.78 -3.55
C HIS A 179 7.60 2.91 -2.90
N SER A 180 7.46 2.93 -1.58
CA SER A 180 6.88 4.09 -0.90
C SER A 180 7.86 5.26 -0.85
N LEU A 181 7.31 6.46 -0.79
CA LEU A 181 8.05 7.71 -0.68
C LEU A 181 7.94 8.25 0.75
N GLY A 182 9.02 8.85 1.25
CA GLY A 182 9.04 9.49 2.56
C GLY A 182 8.27 10.82 2.59
N THR A 183 8.02 11.31 3.82
CA THR A 183 7.37 12.61 4.02
C THR A 183 8.12 13.75 3.29
N PRO A 184 7.44 14.73 2.70
CA PRO A 184 5.99 14.93 2.67
C PRO A 184 5.31 14.42 1.38
N GLU A 185 5.91 13.46 0.70
CA GLU A 185 5.47 13.02 -0.62
C GLU A 185 4.19 12.19 -0.54
N TRP A 186 3.33 12.33 -1.55
CA TRP A 186 2.14 11.52 -1.69
C TRP A 186 2.46 10.12 -2.16
N ASN A 187 1.86 9.13 -1.49
CA ASN A 187 1.87 7.72 -1.86
C ASN A 187 0.48 7.28 -2.31
N HIS A 188 0.43 6.35 -3.23
CA HIS A 188 -0.79 5.72 -3.68
C HIS A 188 -0.83 4.25 -3.22
N TYR A 189 -1.92 3.85 -2.58
CA TYR A 189 -2.27 2.47 -2.30
C TYR A 189 -3.46 2.05 -3.15
N TYR A 190 -3.33 0.92 -3.81
CA TYR A 190 -4.46 0.13 -4.29
C TYR A 190 -4.47 -1.18 -3.52
N ILE A 191 -5.62 -1.48 -2.92
CA ILE A 191 -5.82 -2.64 -2.06
C ILE A 191 -6.99 -3.44 -2.63
N ARG A 192 -6.78 -4.73 -2.83
CA ARG A 192 -7.82 -5.67 -3.20
C ARG A 192 -8.05 -6.62 -2.04
N ALA A 193 -9.23 -6.56 -1.43
CA ALA A 193 -9.66 -7.37 -0.29
C ALA A 193 -10.89 -8.19 -0.71
N VAL A 194 -10.68 -9.39 -1.22
CA VAL A 194 -11.72 -10.21 -1.85
C VAL A 194 -11.57 -11.67 -1.39
N ALA A 195 -12.68 -12.28 -1.00
CA ALA A 195 -12.74 -13.69 -0.61
C ALA A 195 -11.70 -14.08 0.47
N GLY A 196 -11.46 -13.18 1.44
CA GLY A 196 -10.49 -13.42 2.51
C GLY A 196 -9.03 -13.32 2.09
N GLU A 197 -8.74 -12.80 0.91
CA GLU A 197 -7.40 -12.50 0.43
C GLU A 197 -7.19 -10.99 0.35
N VAL A 198 -6.04 -10.51 0.83
CA VAL A 198 -5.60 -9.12 0.71
C VAL A 198 -4.38 -9.05 -0.20
N ARG A 199 -4.44 -8.17 -1.18
CA ARG A 199 -3.33 -7.78 -2.04
C ARG A 199 -3.13 -6.28 -1.99
N LEU A 200 -1.89 -5.83 -2.06
CA LEU A 200 -1.50 -4.42 -2.01
C LEU A 200 -0.69 -4.05 -3.24
N TRP A 201 -0.91 -2.84 -3.74
CA TRP A 201 -0.02 -2.15 -4.69
C TRP A 201 0.40 -0.82 -4.09
N VAL A 202 1.71 -0.59 -4.05
CA VAL A 202 2.32 0.66 -3.57
C VAL A 202 2.87 1.42 -4.77
N ASN A 203 2.33 2.59 -5.04
CA ASN A 203 2.72 3.42 -6.18
C ASN A 203 2.75 2.64 -7.51
N GLY A 204 1.76 1.76 -7.71
CA GLY A 204 1.61 0.91 -8.89
C GLY A 204 2.38 -0.40 -8.86
N HIS A 205 3.25 -0.63 -7.89
CA HIS A 205 4.02 -1.86 -7.76
C HIS A 205 3.30 -2.88 -6.88
N ALA A 206 3.11 -4.10 -7.40
CA ALA A 206 2.46 -5.18 -6.67
C ALA A 206 3.31 -5.64 -5.49
N MET A 207 2.69 -5.71 -4.33
CA MET A 207 3.25 -6.23 -3.09
C MET A 207 2.55 -7.55 -2.73
N PRO A 208 3.11 -8.36 -1.84
CA PRO A 208 2.43 -9.58 -1.41
C PRO A 208 1.06 -9.32 -0.75
N GLY A 209 0.90 -9.59 0.50
CA GLY A 209 -0.36 -9.55 1.25
C GLY A 209 -0.60 -10.88 1.93
N GLY A 210 -1.84 -11.39 1.94
CA GLY A 210 -2.11 -12.66 2.60
C GLY A 210 -3.47 -13.24 2.26
N SER A 211 -3.67 -14.50 2.65
CA SER A 211 -4.92 -15.24 2.47
C SER A 211 -5.46 -15.77 3.80
N ASP A 212 -6.58 -16.46 3.72
CA ASP A 212 -7.24 -17.09 4.87
C ASP A 212 -7.52 -16.08 6.00
N CYS A 213 -7.82 -14.82 5.62
CA CYS A 213 -8.11 -13.76 6.58
C CYS A 213 -9.38 -14.05 7.36
N GLN A 214 -9.31 -13.88 8.68
CA GLN A 214 -10.45 -14.04 9.60
C GLN A 214 -10.41 -12.89 10.63
N PRO A 215 -11.46 -12.03 10.65
CA PRO A 215 -12.63 -12.02 9.75
C PRO A 215 -12.30 -11.57 8.33
N ALA A 216 -13.21 -11.87 7.38
CA ALA A 216 -13.18 -11.40 6.01
C ALA A 216 -14.40 -10.52 5.68
N THR A 217 -14.92 -9.84 6.67
CA THR A 217 -15.97 -8.83 6.60
C THR A 217 -15.88 -7.91 7.79
N GLY A 218 -16.19 -6.63 7.62
CA GLY A 218 -16.14 -5.64 8.67
C GLY A 218 -15.93 -4.24 8.15
N HIS A 219 -15.61 -3.33 9.06
CA HIS A 219 -15.41 -1.92 8.77
C HIS A 219 -14.04 -1.64 8.14
N LEU A 220 -14.00 -0.61 7.31
CA LEU A 220 -12.77 0.05 6.86
C LEU A 220 -12.42 1.15 7.87
N CYS A 221 -11.14 1.22 8.29
CA CYS A 221 -10.70 2.30 9.17
C CYS A 221 -9.41 2.93 8.66
N LEU A 222 -9.27 4.23 8.96
CA LEU A 222 -8.01 4.96 8.86
C LEU A 222 -7.52 5.26 10.28
N GLU A 223 -6.20 5.16 10.51
CA GLU A 223 -5.63 5.31 11.84
C GLU A 223 -5.11 6.71 12.13
N SER A 224 -5.38 7.16 13.36
CA SER A 224 -4.68 8.23 14.05
C SER A 224 -3.68 7.58 14.99
N GLU A 225 -2.38 7.72 14.75
CA GLU A 225 -1.36 7.00 15.52
C GLU A 225 -0.08 7.82 15.76
N GLY A 226 -0.26 8.99 16.34
CA GLY A 226 0.81 9.79 16.94
C GLY A 226 1.36 10.92 16.11
N ALA A 227 1.14 10.94 14.79
CA ALA A 227 1.64 11.99 13.90
C ALA A 227 0.59 12.42 12.87
N PRO A 228 0.65 13.68 12.39
CA PRO A 228 -0.31 14.15 11.40
C PRO A 228 -0.13 13.42 10.05
N VAL A 229 -1.26 13.01 9.48
CA VAL A 229 -1.36 12.32 8.21
C VAL A 229 -2.52 12.87 7.39
N GLU A 230 -2.38 12.87 6.09
CA GLU A 230 -3.43 13.28 5.16
C GLU A 230 -3.78 12.16 4.20
N PHE A 231 -5.07 12.11 3.84
CA PHE A 231 -5.62 11.18 2.86
C PHE A 231 -6.45 11.93 1.82
N ARG A 232 -6.44 11.46 0.59
CA ARG A 232 -7.28 11.97 -0.49
C ARG A 232 -7.62 10.90 -1.51
N ASN A 233 -8.57 11.20 -2.39
CA ASN A 233 -8.99 10.31 -3.48
C ASN A 233 -9.34 8.90 -3.00
N LEU A 234 -10.08 8.81 -1.88
CA LEU A 234 -10.59 7.54 -1.38
C LEU A 234 -11.71 7.04 -2.30
N ARG A 235 -11.53 5.89 -2.88
CA ARG A 235 -12.51 5.22 -3.76
C ARG A 235 -12.55 3.74 -3.49
#